data_3d46c81a8732ddb8d1a4eca093215952
#
_entry.id   3d46c81a8732ddb8d1a4eca093215952
#
_cell.length_a   1.000
_cell.length_b   1.000
_cell.length_c   1.000
_cell.angle_alpha   90.00
_cell.angle_beta   90.00
_cell.angle_gamma   90.00
#
_symmetry.space_group_name_H-M   'P 1'
#
loop_
_entity.id
_entity.type
_entity.pdbx_description
1 polymer ?
#
loop_
_entity_poly.entity_id
_entity_poly.type
_entity_poly.pdbx_seq_one_letter_code
_entity_poly.pdbx_strand_id
1 'polypeptide(L)'
;MRSLSVAAVSAFALFASGPASAAGEVRCLDDAMLVFDASGSMAGTDMNAVRPHIAKVREALASVLPAVTPRRHLGLMVYGPGPRAKCSNIDLRLKPGPNSAETIMGEVNSVVPAGETPLTAAVRGAAEELKFREKPAVVVLLTDGEETCGGDPCKLARQLKAEASALTIHVIQFKISGSTWLQSGTGSACMAAETGGVSLTAGTKDELIEALQKTLTCPLFSERAARLR
;
A
#
# COMPACT_ATOMS: atom_id res chain seq x y z
N MET A 1 -61.58 -59.65 25.22
CA MET A 1 -60.97 -58.33 25.53
C MET A 1 -59.47 -58.46 25.35
N ARG A 2 -58.96 -57.94 24.24
CA ARG A 2 -57.50 -58.01 23.89
C ARG A 2 -56.92 -56.64 24.12
N SER A 3 -55.93 -56.54 25.04
CA SER A 3 -55.19 -55.32 25.33
C SER A 3 -54.08 -55.16 24.35
N LEU A 4 -54.07 -54.04 23.63
CA LEU A 4 -52.92 -53.62 22.78
C LEU A 4 -51.94 -52.72 23.60
N SER A 5 -50.76 -53.23 23.77
CA SER A 5 -49.67 -52.40 24.32
C SER A 5 -48.99 -51.64 23.19
N VAL A 6 -48.96 -50.30 23.29
CA VAL A 6 -48.21 -49.40 22.38
C VAL A 6 -46.87 -49.18 22.97
N ALA A 7 -45.81 -49.61 22.25
CA ALA A 7 -44.43 -49.32 22.58
C ALA A 7 -44.01 -47.95 21.98
N ALA A 8 -43.63 -47.02 22.81
CA ALA A 8 -43.10 -45.75 22.39
C ALA A 8 -41.58 -45.90 22.09
N VAL A 9 -41.20 -45.67 20.84
CA VAL A 9 -39.81 -45.62 20.41
C VAL A 9 -39.34 -44.18 20.56
N SER A 10 -38.45 -43.93 21.52
CA SER A 10 -37.79 -42.64 21.70
C SER A 10 -36.58 -42.56 20.74
N ALA A 11 -36.65 -41.71 19.72
CA ALA A 11 -35.52 -41.42 18.83
C ALA A 11 -34.59 -40.44 19.52
N PHE A 12 -33.39 -40.89 19.86
CA PHE A 12 -32.29 -40.04 20.33
C PHE A 12 -31.62 -39.38 19.12
N ALA A 13 -31.82 -38.07 18.94
CA ALA A 13 -31.13 -37.29 17.93
C ALA A 13 -29.69 -37.01 18.40
N LEU A 14 -28.71 -37.66 17.81
CA LEU A 14 -27.27 -37.33 17.96
C LEU A 14 -26.97 -36.03 17.20
N PHE A 15 -26.82 -34.93 17.91
CA PHE A 15 -26.26 -33.73 17.37
C PHE A 15 -24.76 -33.93 17.17
N ALA A 16 -24.34 -34.16 15.93
CA ALA A 16 -22.93 -34.13 15.54
C ALA A 16 -22.45 -32.69 15.57
N SER A 17 -21.67 -32.35 16.60
CA SER A 17 -20.91 -31.09 16.65
C SER A 17 -19.82 -31.14 15.57
N GLY A 18 -20.04 -30.50 14.43
CA GLY A 18 -19.04 -30.34 13.41
C GLY A 18 -17.84 -29.53 13.96
N PRO A 19 -16.61 -29.78 13.49
CA PRO A 19 -15.45 -29.00 13.91
C PRO A 19 -15.70 -27.53 13.59
N ALA A 20 -15.55 -26.65 14.58
CA ALA A 20 -15.53 -25.22 14.38
C ALA A 20 -14.38 -24.90 13.39
N SER A 21 -14.73 -24.42 12.20
CA SER A 21 -13.77 -23.97 11.21
C SER A 21 -12.96 -22.85 11.86
N ALA A 22 -11.69 -23.10 12.16
CA ALA A 22 -10.77 -22.06 12.61
C ALA A 22 -10.80 -20.97 11.52
N ALA A 23 -11.23 -19.77 11.89
CA ALA A 23 -11.18 -18.62 10.99
C ALA A 23 -9.73 -18.47 10.54
N GLY A 24 -9.43 -18.89 9.31
CA GLY A 24 -8.10 -18.85 8.74
C GLY A 24 -7.60 -17.40 8.81
N GLU A 25 -6.37 -17.23 9.29
CA GLU A 25 -5.71 -15.93 9.34
C GLU A 25 -5.76 -15.31 7.95
N VAL A 26 -6.38 -14.12 7.83
CA VAL A 26 -6.51 -13.43 6.54
C VAL A 26 -5.13 -12.95 6.13
N ARG A 27 -4.50 -13.65 5.19
CA ARG A 27 -3.26 -13.21 4.53
C ARG A 27 -3.61 -12.49 3.25
N CYS A 28 -2.89 -11.41 2.96
CA CYS A 28 -2.95 -10.81 1.63
C CYS A 28 -2.36 -11.80 0.63
N LEU A 29 -3.13 -12.10 -0.41
CA LEU A 29 -2.66 -12.97 -1.49
C LEU A 29 -1.75 -12.25 -2.46
N ASP A 30 -1.80 -10.91 -2.46
CA ASP A 30 -1.11 -10.05 -3.41
C ASP A 30 0.17 -9.49 -2.78
N ASP A 31 1.30 -9.69 -3.45
CA ASP A 31 2.54 -9.01 -3.08
C ASP A 31 2.37 -7.49 -3.26
N ALA A 32 3.03 -6.72 -2.39
CA ALA A 32 3.00 -5.27 -2.45
C ALA A 32 4.39 -4.65 -2.54
N MET A 33 4.47 -3.48 -3.17
CA MET A 33 5.67 -2.65 -3.21
C MET A 33 5.34 -1.27 -2.64
N LEU A 34 6.05 -0.87 -1.59
CA LEU A 34 6.08 0.52 -1.14
C LEU A 34 7.06 1.28 -2.03
N VAL A 35 6.56 2.26 -2.78
CA VAL A 35 7.37 3.21 -3.55
C VAL A 35 7.54 4.45 -2.69
N PHE A 36 8.74 4.64 -2.19
CA PHE A 36 9.08 5.63 -1.16
C PHE A 36 9.79 6.82 -1.79
N ASP A 37 9.24 8.00 -1.58
CA ASP A 37 9.83 9.26 -1.99
C ASP A 37 10.97 9.67 -1.05
N ALA A 38 12.15 9.85 -1.64
CA ALA A 38 13.31 10.46 -0.99
C ALA A 38 13.87 11.60 -1.86
N SER A 39 13.02 12.28 -2.61
CA SER A 39 13.37 13.49 -3.35
C SER A 39 13.69 14.65 -2.41
N GLY A 40 14.19 15.74 -2.98
CA GLY A 40 14.63 16.91 -2.21
C GLY A 40 13.55 17.56 -1.36
N SER A 41 12.28 17.51 -1.78
CA SER A 41 11.13 18.03 -1.02
C SER A 41 10.95 17.35 0.34
N MET A 42 11.26 16.06 0.43
CA MET A 42 11.19 15.29 1.68
C MET A 42 12.16 15.75 2.77
N ALA A 43 13.19 16.54 2.42
CA ALA A 43 14.05 17.25 3.38
C ALA A 43 13.42 18.54 3.90
N GLY A 44 12.34 19.01 3.28
CA GLY A 44 11.61 20.21 3.68
C GLY A 44 10.95 20.08 5.05
N THR A 45 10.70 21.24 5.67
CA THR A 45 9.99 21.34 6.95
C THR A 45 8.74 22.21 6.78
N ASP A 46 7.74 22.02 7.63
CA ASP A 46 6.61 22.93 7.71
C ASP A 46 7.02 24.30 8.24
N MET A 47 6.26 25.35 7.91
CA MET A 47 6.56 26.73 8.31
C MET A 47 6.79 26.94 9.81
N ASN A 48 6.31 26.05 10.66
CA ASN A 48 6.45 26.11 12.12
C ASN A 48 7.01 24.82 12.74
N ALA A 49 7.56 23.90 11.94
CA ALA A 49 8.07 22.62 12.42
C ALA A 49 9.57 22.49 12.21
N VAL A 50 10.24 21.99 13.24
CA VAL A 50 11.71 21.74 13.22
C VAL A 50 12.04 20.42 12.51
N ARG A 51 11.03 19.58 12.21
CA ARG A 51 11.25 18.21 11.69
C ARG A 51 10.96 18.12 10.19
N PRO A 52 11.87 17.55 9.40
CA PRO A 52 11.65 17.34 7.97
C PRO A 52 10.54 16.32 7.71
N HIS A 53 9.94 16.39 6.52
CA HIS A 53 8.84 15.52 6.09
C HIS A 53 9.20 14.05 6.22
N ILE A 54 10.39 13.67 5.79
CA ILE A 54 10.86 12.28 5.87
C ILE A 54 10.87 11.74 7.31
N ALA A 55 11.13 12.58 8.32
CA ALA A 55 11.12 12.13 9.71
C ALA A 55 9.71 11.71 10.17
N LYS A 56 8.67 12.47 9.78
CA LYS A 56 7.28 12.13 10.08
C LYS A 56 6.85 10.85 9.39
N VAL A 57 7.29 10.67 8.14
CA VAL A 57 7.00 9.46 7.37
C VAL A 57 7.67 8.24 8.00
N ARG A 58 8.92 8.36 8.46
CA ARG A 58 9.63 7.28 9.18
C ARG A 58 8.90 6.86 10.45
N GLU A 59 8.42 7.82 11.24
CA GLU A 59 7.65 7.54 12.46
C GLU A 59 6.33 6.82 12.14
N ALA A 60 5.63 7.23 11.08
CA ALA A 60 4.40 6.59 10.66
C ALA A 60 4.63 5.15 10.16
N LEU A 61 5.66 4.93 9.34
CA LEU A 61 6.05 3.60 8.88
C LEU A 61 6.43 2.68 10.04
N ALA A 62 7.23 3.17 11.00
CA ALA A 62 7.59 2.41 12.19
C ALA A 62 6.38 1.95 13.01
N SER A 63 5.31 2.75 13.02
CA SER A 63 4.07 2.41 13.72
C SER A 63 3.22 1.37 12.97
N VAL A 64 3.28 1.33 11.63
CA VAL A 64 2.37 0.52 10.81
C VAL A 64 3.00 -0.81 10.36
N LEU A 65 4.26 -0.80 9.96
CA LEU A 65 4.89 -1.96 9.32
C LEU A 65 4.90 -3.24 10.17
N PRO A 66 5.10 -3.19 11.50
CA PRO A 66 5.07 -4.40 12.34
C PRO A 66 3.74 -5.16 12.29
N ALA A 67 2.62 -4.45 12.09
CA ALA A 67 1.30 -5.07 11.99
C ALA A 67 0.98 -5.57 10.57
N VAL A 68 1.61 -4.97 9.54
CA VAL A 68 1.35 -5.26 8.12
C VAL A 68 2.17 -6.44 7.62
N THR A 69 3.48 -6.43 7.84
CA THR A 69 4.42 -7.34 7.17
C THR A 69 4.33 -8.81 7.56
N PRO A 70 3.76 -9.20 8.72
CA PRO A 70 3.46 -10.61 8.99
C PRO A 70 2.37 -11.18 8.07
N ARG A 71 1.49 -10.32 7.54
CA ARG A 71 0.33 -10.71 6.75
C ARG A 71 0.44 -10.40 5.27
N ARG A 72 1.39 -9.54 4.87
CA ARG A 72 1.63 -9.11 3.49
C ARG A 72 3.11 -9.19 3.15
N HIS A 73 3.42 -9.80 2.04
CA HIS A 73 4.75 -9.67 1.45
C HIS A 73 4.91 -8.24 0.95
N LEU A 74 5.80 -7.49 1.57
CA LEU A 74 6.05 -6.09 1.24
C LEU A 74 7.51 -5.90 0.83
N GLY A 75 7.70 -5.28 -0.33
CA GLY A 75 8.99 -4.81 -0.82
C GLY A 75 9.13 -3.29 -0.71
N LEU A 76 10.31 -2.79 -1.02
CA LEU A 76 10.65 -1.37 -0.99
C LEU A 76 11.39 -0.94 -2.25
N MET A 77 10.85 0.04 -2.93
CA MET A 77 11.52 0.81 -3.97
C MET A 77 11.65 2.25 -3.51
N VAL A 78 12.83 2.84 -3.65
CA VAL A 78 13.11 4.21 -3.25
C VAL A 78 13.49 5.01 -4.47
N TYR A 79 13.02 6.24 -4.59
CA TYR A 79 13.48 7.16 -5.61
C TYR A 79 13.91 8.50 -5.01
N GLY A 80 14.71 9.23 -5.77
CA GLY A 80 15.16 10.58 -5.44
C GLY A 80 16.51 10.71 -4.76
N PRO A 81 16.99 9.77 -3.89
CA PRO A 81 18.24 9.99 -3.19
C PRO A 81 19.43 10.08 -4.16
N GLY A 82 20.38 10.95 -3.84
CA GLY A 82 21.61 11.11 -4.63
C GLY A 82 21.79 12.48 -5.24
N PRO A 83 22.67 12.62 -6.23
CA PRO A 83 22.98 13.91 -6.84
C PRO A 83 21.73 14.57 -7.44
N ARG A 84 21.64 15.89 -7.29
CA ARG A 84 20.60 16.71 -7.91
C ARG A 84 20.59 16.52 -9.43
N ALA A 85 19.43 16.73 -10.05
CA ALA A 85 19.20 16.65 -11.50
C ALA A 85 19.42 15.24 -12.12
N LYS A 86 19.28 14.17 -11.35
CA LYS A 86 19.28 12.81 -11.88
C LYS A 86 17.91 12.16 -11.73
N CYS A 87 17.27 11.92 -12.86
CA CYS A 87 16.00 11.19 -12.94
C CYS A 87 16.18 9.66 -12.93
N SER A 88 17.39 9.16 -12.86
CA SER A 88 17.70 7.72 -12.81
C SER A 88 17.90 7.16 -11.39
N ASN A 89 17.75 8.01 -10.37
CA ASN A 89 17.93 7.59 -8.98
C ASN A 89 16.70 6.85 -8.47
N ILE A 90 16.57 5.59 -8.89
CA ILE A 90 15.50 4.67 -8.51
C ILE A 90 16.18 3.36 -8.12
N ASP A 91 16.00 2.95 -6.87
CA ASP A 91 16.63 1.77 -6.31
C ASP A 91 15.61 0.78 -5.77
N LEU A 92 15.66 -0.46 -6.23
CA LEU A 92 15.00 -1.58 -5.56
C LEU A 92 15.81 -1.92 -4.30
N ARG A 93 15.31 -1.52 -3.14
CA ARG A 93 15.97 -1.77 -1.85
C ARG A 93 15.65 -3.13 -1.27
N LEU A 94 14.42 -3.59 -1.46
CA LEU A 94 13.97 -4.87 -0.94
C LEU A 94 12.92 -5.48 -1.87
N LYS A 95 13.11 -6.74 -2.25
CA LYS A 95 12.08 -7.53 -2.92
C LYS A 95 10.94 -7.87 -1.96
N PRO A 96 9.70 -8.07 -2.46
CA PRO A 96 8.58 -8.46 -1.61
C PRO A 96 8.88 -9.72 -0.80
N GLY A 97 8.68 -9.64 0.49
CA GLY A 97 8.90 -10.76 1.42
C GLY A 97 8.10 -10.61 2.72
N PRO A 98 7.94 -11.69 3.47
CA PRO A 98 7.26 -11.68 4.76
C PRO A 98 8.14 -11.03 5.83
N ASN A 99 7.51 -10.50 6.88
CA ASN A 99 8.19 -9.93 8.07
C ASN A 99 9.28 -8.89 7.73
N SER A 100 9.06 -8.11 6.67
CA SER A 100 10.04 -7.18 6.12
C SER A 100 10.14 -5.84 6.88
N ALA A 101 9.39 -5.64 7.97
CA ALA A 101 9.30 -4.36 8.68
C ALA A 101 10.66 -3.79 9.10
N GLU A 102 11.48 -4.58 9.77
CA GLU A 102 12.78 -4.14 10.27
C GLU A 102 13.74 -3.79 9.12
N THR A 103 13.78 -4.61 8.09
CA THR A 103 14.61 -4.35 6.90
C THR A 103 14.17 -3.09 6.18
N ILE A 104 12.86 -2.90 5.96
CA ILE A 104 12.33 -1.67 5.34
C ILE A 104 12.71 -0.45 6.19
N MET A 105 12.54 -0.51 7.51
CA MET A 105 12.89 0.60 8.39
C MET A 105 14.39 0.92 8.36
N GLY A 106 15.26 -0.09 8.31
CA GLY A 106 16.70 0.08 8.15
C GLY A 106 17.03 0.84 6.86
N GLU A 107 16.46 0.42 5.74
CA GLU A 107 16.66 1.07 4.44
C GLU A 107 16.12 2.51 4.43
N VAL A 108 14.88 2.71 4.88
CA VAL A 108 14.25 4.04 4.93
C VAL A 108 15.01 5.00 5.85
N ASN A 109 15.57 4.51 6.95
CA ASN A 109 16.36 5.33 7.87
C ASN A 109 17.74 5.69 7.31
N SER A 110 18.30 4.88 6.43
CA SER A 110 19.61 5.13 5.79
C SER A 110 19.55 6.18 4.69
N VAL A 111 18.37 6.46 4.13
CA VAL A 111 18.20 7.36 2.98
C VAL A 111 18.35 8.81 3.39
N VAL A 112 19.08 9.58 2.60
CA VAL A 112 19.16 11.05 2.71
C VAL A 112 18.37 11.67 1.57
N PRO A 113 17.29 12.43 1.85
CA PRO A 113 16.47 13.05 0.81
C PRO A 113 17.29 14.03 -0.04
N ALA A 114 17.19 13.87 -1.36
CA ALA A 114 17.84 14.76 -2.34
C ALA A 114 17.29 14.50 -3.75
N GLY A 115 17.65 15.34 -4.73
CA GLY A 115 17.39 15.09 -6.16
C GLY A 115 15.93 15.24 -6.59
N GLU A 116 15.65 14.68 -7.74
CA GLU A 116 14.40 14.82 -8.48
C GLU A 116 13.36 13.77 -8.06
N THR A 117 12.15 13.92 -8.63
CA THR A 117 10.99 13.06 -8.34
C THR A 117 10.58 12.21 -9.55
N PRO A 118 11.33 11.15 -9.93
CA PRO A 118 10.98 10.25 -11.04
C PRO A 118 9.90 9.21 -10.62
N LEU A 119 8.79 9.68 -10.03
CA LEU A 119 7.78 8.79 -9.45
C LEU A 119 7.13 7.87 -10.50
N THR A 120 6.94 8.36 -11.74
CA THR A 120 6.36 7.59 -12.83
C THR A 120 7.24 6.39 -13.19
N ALA A 121 8.55 6.60 -13.30
CA ALA A 121 9.49 5.52 -13.58
C ALA A 121 9.62 4.55 -12.40
N ALA A 122 9.59 5.06 -11.17
CA ALA A 122 9.63 4.24 -9.95
C ALA A 122 8.39 3.33 -9.82
N VAL A 123 7.19 3.86 -10.09
CA VAL A 123 5.95 3.06 -10.09
C VAL A 123 5.98 1.99 -11.17
N ARG A 124 6.49 2.30 -12.38
CA ARG A 124 6.70 1.29 -13.43
C ARG A 124 7.63 0.19 -12.96
N GLY A 125 8.80 0.55 -12.42
CA GLY A 125 9.77 -0.41 -11.90
C GLY A 125 9.21 -1.31 -10.79
N ALA A 126 8.41 -0.73 -9.89
CA ALA A 126 7.72 -1.47 -8.83
C ALA A 126 6.71 -2.49 -9.39
N ALA A 127 5.91 -2.10 -10.38
CA ALA A 127 4.96 -2.99 -11.04
C ALA A 127 5.68 -4.16 -11.76
N GLU A 128 6.79 -3.88 -12.46
CA GLU A 128 7.60 -4.91 -13.13
C GLU A 128 8.21 -5.90 -12.12
N GLU A 129 8.77 -5.42 -11.01
CA GLU A 129 9.31 -6.29 -9.96
C GLU A 129 8.23 -7.19 -9.35
N LEU A 130 7.01 -6.69 -9.22
CA LEU A 130 5.85 -7.45 -8.76
C LEU A 130 5.34 -8.45 -9.81
N LYS A 131 5.85 -8.44 -11.04
CA LYS A 131 5.36 -9.26 -12.17
C LYS A 131 3.87 -9.04 -12.45
N PHE A 132 3.46 -7.79 -12.50
CA PHE A 132 2.07 -7.35 -12.56
C PHE A 132 1.27 -7.92 -13.74
N ARG A 133 1.93 -8.39 -14.80
CA ARG A 133 1.29 -9.04 -15.95
C ARG A 133 0.90 -10.49 -15.65
N GLU A 134 1.62 -11.15 -14.72
CA GLU A 134 1.47 -12.58 -14.43
C GLU A 134 0.56 -12.85 -13.23
N LYS A 135 0.59 -11.97 -12.23
CA LYS A 135 -0.12 -12.14 -10.96
C LYS A 135 -0.66 -10.83 -10.40
N PRO A 136 -1.64 -10.91 -9.49
CA PRO A 136 -2.13 -9.73 -8.77
C PRO A 136 -1.00 -9.00 -8.04
N ALA A 137 -1.03 -7.67 -8.09
CA ALA A 137 0.02 -6.82 -7.55
C ALA A 137 -0.56 -5.53 -6.95
N VAL A 138 0.07 -5.05 -5.88
CA VAL A 138 -0.29 -3.79 -5.22
C VAL A 138 0.93 -2.87 -5.16
N VAL A 139 0.81 -1.67 -5.65
CA VAL A 139 1.80 -0.61 -5.49
C VAL A 139 1.22 0.47 -4.58
N VAL A 140 1.98 0.87 -3.57
CA VAL A 140 1.63 1.99 -2.68
C VAL A 140 2.69 3.07 -2.88
N LEU A 141 2.32 4.12 -3.61
CA LEU A 141 3.15 5.30 -3.81
C LEU A 141 2.96 6.25 -2.62
N LEU A 142 4.05 6.58 -1.94
CA LEU A 142 4.11 7.56 -0.88
C LEU A 142 5.01 8.71 -1.32
N THR A 143 4.43 9.92 -1.47
CA THR A 143 5.13 11.09 -2.02
C THR A 143 4.66 12.38 -1.34
N ASP A 144 5.52 13.40 -1.28
CA ASP A 144 5.17 14.77 -0.89
C ASP A 144 5.19 15.74 -2.09
N GLY A 145 5.53 15.23 -3.29
CA GLY A 145 5.74 16.03 -4.50
C GLY A 145 5.04 15.51 -5.74
N GLU A 146 5.34 16.16 -6.84
CA GLU A 146 4.88 15.82 -8.18
C GLU A 146 6.03 15.28 -9.03
N GLU A 147 5.69 14.64 -10.16
CA GLU A 147 6.64 14.18 -11.15
C GLU A 147 7.48 15.35 -11.69
N THR A 148 8.81 15.29 -11.60
CA THR A 148 9.73 16.33 -12.12
C THR A 148 10.62 15.83 -13.24
N CYS A 149 10.53 14.56 -13.61
CA CYS A 149 11.37 13.91 -14.61
C CYS A 149 10.68 13.71 -15.98
N GLY A 150 9.57 14.41 -16.20
CA GLY A 150 8.85 14.40 -17.47
C GLY A 150 8.01 13.17 -17.73
N GLY A 151 7.77 12.33 -16.71
CA GLY A 151 6.84 11.23 -16.79
C GLY A 151 5.38 11.72 -16.79
N ASP A 152 4.48 10.91 -17.34
CA ASP A 152 3.02 11.12 -17.29
C ASP A 152 2.39 10.02 -16.43
N PRO A 153 2.04 10.32 -15.15
CA PRO A 153 1.48 9.35 -14.24
C PRO A 153 0.17 8.73 -14.75
N CYS A 154 -0.72 9.54 -15.32
CA CYS A 154 -2.01 9.06 -15.81
C CYS A 154 -1.86 8.15 -17.03
N LYS A 155 -1.00 8.52 -17.96
CA LYS A 155 -0.69 7.69 -19.12
C LYS A 155 -0.06 6.36 -18.69
N LEU A 156 0.90 6.40 -17.75
CA LEU A 156 1.49 5.20 -17.21
C LEU A 156 0.44 4.28 -16.58
N ALA A 157 -0.44 4.82 -15.73
CA ALA A 157 -1.45 4.02 -15.04
C ALA A 157 -2.39 3.31 -16.02
N ARG A 158 -2.84 4.01 -17.08
CA ARG A 158 -3.64 3.39 -18.14
C ARG A 158 -2.90 2.28 -18.88
N GLN A 159 -1.61 2.48 -19.19
CA GLN A 159 -0.78 1.46 -19.81
C GLN A 159 -0.62 0.23 -18.93
N LEU A 160 -0.23 0.42 -17.67
CA LEU A 160 -0.07 -0.66 -16.72
C LEU A 160 -1.39 -1.42 -16.50
N LYS A 161 -2.51 -0.70 -16.40
CA LYS A 161 -3.83 -1.31 -16.24
C LYS A 161 -4.22 -2.18 -17.44
N ALA A 162 -3.92 -1.74 -18.65
CA ALA A 162 -4.22 -2.49 -19.86
C ALA A 162 -3.40 -3.80 -19.99
N GLU A 163 -2.21 -3.83 -19.41
CA GLU A 163 -1.29 -4.97 -19.48
C GLU A 163 -1.43 -5.91 -18.26
N ALA A 164 -2.04 -5.44 -17.17
CA ALA A 164 -2.04 -6.14 -15.89
C ALA A 164 -3.02 -7.30 -15.83
N SER A 165 -2.61 -8.37 -15.15
CA SER A 165 -3.53 -9.41 -14.68
C SER A 165 -4.52 -8.83 -13.65
N ALA A 166 -3.99 -8.21 -12.58
CA ALA A 166 -4.75 -7.44 -11.60
C ALA A 166 -3.79 -6.49 -10.85
N LEU A 167 -3.72 -5.23 -11.27
CA LEU A 167 -2.86 -4.22 -10.63
C LEU A 167 -3.72 -3.18 -9.92
N THR A 168 -3.39 -2.91 -8.67
CA THR A 168 -3.92 -1.78 -7.90
C THR A 168 -2.79 -0.85 -7.49
N ILE A 169 -2.93 0.43 -7.78
CA ILE A 169 -2.00 1.48 -7.34
C ILE A 169 -2.72 2.37 -6.33
N HIS A 170 -2.22 2.41 -5.11
CA HIS A 170 -2.65 3.39 -4.11
C HIS A 170 -1.67 4.56 -4.11
N VAL A 171 -2.18 5.76 -3.84
CA VAL A 171 -1.36 6.96 -3.74
C VAL A 171 -1.61 7.62 -2.39
N ILE A 172 -0.55 7.83 -1.63
CA ILE A 172 -0.56 8.60 -0.38
C ILE A 172 0.26 9.86 -0.65
N GLN A 173 -0.42 11.01 -0.62
CA GLN A 173 0.19 12.32 -0.75
C GLN A 173 0.39 12.91 0.64
N PHE A 174 1.64 13.05 1.07
CA PHE A 174 1.95 13.72 2.31
C PHE A 174 2.10 15.22 2.06
N LYS A 175 1.07 15.98 2.38
CA LYS A 175 1.03 17.44 2.16
C LYS A 175 0.73 18.15 3.47
N ILE A 176 1.46 19.20 3.71
CA ILE A 176 1.30 20.02 4.89
C ILE A 176 0.29 21.15 4.64
N SER A 177 -0.51 21.44 5.67
CA SER A 177 -1.48 22.53 5.67
C SER A 177 -0.80 23.87 5.38
N GLY A 178 -1.23 24.55 4.31
CA GLY A 178 -0.72 25.89 3.93
C GLY A 178 -0.06 25.98 2.57
N SER A 179 0.21 24.88 1.88
CA SER A 179 0.67 24.94 0.50
C SER A 179 -0.51 25.20 -0.44
N THR A 180 -0.44 26.28 -1.23
CA THR A 180 -1.45 26.71 -2.22
C THR A 180 -1.65 25.73 -3.37
N TRP A 181 -0.94 24.62 -3.39
CA TRP A 181 -1.00 23.55 -4.38
C TRP A 181 -2.22 22.62 -4.22
N LEU A 182 -3.12 22.92 -3.29
CA LEU A 182 -4.32 22.14 -2.96
C LEU A 182 -5.37 22.05 -4.09
N GLN A 183 -5.22 22.75 -5.21
CA GLN A 183 -6.26 22.82 -6.25
C GLN A 183 -5.93 22.07 -7.55
N SER A 184 -4.73 21.58 -7.72
CA SER A 184 -4.44 20.71 -8.85
C SER A 184 -4.57 19.28 -8.34
N GLY A 185 -5.57 18.57 -8.80
CA GLY A 185 -5.60 17.12 -8.70
C GLY A 185 -4.28 16.62 -9.25
N THR A 186 -3.33 16.37 -8.36
CA THR A 186 -1.95 16.08 -8.75
C THR A 186 -1.95 14.91 -9.68
N GLY A 187 -1.14 14.99 -10.73
CA GLY A 187 -1.07 13.96 -11.76
C GLY A 187 -0.89 12.54 -11.22
N SER A 188 -0.36 12.35 -9.99
CA SER A 188 -0.25 11.05 -9.34
C SER A 188 -1.58 10.45 -8.85
N ALA A 189 -2.57 11.28 -8.46
CA ALA A 189 -3.87 10.80 -7.97
C ALA A 189 -4.63 9.97 -9.01
N CYS A 190 -4.46 10.27 -10.31
CA CYS A 190 -5.08 9.50 -11.38
C CYS A 190 -4.58 8.06 -11.46
N MET A 191 -3.36 7.75 -10.97
CA MET A 191 -2.89 6.36 -10.93
C MET A 191 -3.82 5.48 -10.10
N ALA A 192 -4.29 5.99 -8.97
CA ALA A 192 -5.25 5.27 -8.14
C ALA A 192 -6.61 5.12 -8.84
N ALA A 193 -7.13 6.20 -9.42
CA ALA A 193 -8.41 6.18 -10.12
C ALA A 193 -8.42 5.18 -11.29
N GLU A 194 -7.38 5.17 -12.12
CA GLU A 194 -7.27 4.28 -13.28
C GLU A 194 -7.16 2.81 -12.88
N THR A 195 -6.53 2.49 -11.75
CA THR A 195 -6.26 1.10 -11.34
C THR A 195 -7.21 0.58 -10.25
N GLY A 196 -8.20 1.38 -9.85
CA GLY A 196 -9.17 1.01 -8.80
C GLY A 196 -8.60 1.06 -7.39
N GLY A 197 -7.50 1.77 -7.19
CA GLY A 197 -6.93 2.07 -5.89
C GLY A 197 -7.58 3.26 -5.20
N VAL A 198 -6.95 3.73 -4.13
CA VAL A 198 -7.36 4.94 -3.40
C VAL A 198 -6.25 5.98 -3.42
N SER A 199 -6.62 7.25 -3.59
CA SER A 199 -5.73 8.38 -3.39
C SER A 199 -6.10 9.08 -2.08
N LEU A 200 -5.14 9.19 -1.18
CA LEU A 200 -5.31 9.75 0.16
C LEU A 200 -4.32 10.89 0.36
N THR A 201 -4.77 11.96 0.99
CA THR A 201 -3.91 13.06 1.42
C THR A 201 -3.78 13.01 2.94
N ALA A 202 -2.55 13.14 3.44
CA ALA A 202 -2.23 13.19 4.86
C ALA A 202 -1.44 14.47 5.15
N GLY A 203 -1.91 15.30 6.07
CA GLY A 203 -1.22 16.51 6.54
C GLY A 203 -0.52 16.30 7.88
N THR A 204 -0.90 15.26 8.61
CA THR A 204 -0.37 14.92 9.93
C THR A 204 0.21 13.50 9.94
N LYS A 205 1.00 13.20 10.99
CA LYS A 205 1.50 11.84 11.21
C LYS A 205 0.36 10.83 11.41
N ASP A 206 -0.68 11.20 12.14
CA ASP A 206 -1.78 10.28 12.45
C ASP A 206 -2.62 9.98 11.21
N GLU A 207 -2.90 10.99 10.37
CA GLU A 207 -3.53 10.78 9.05
C GLU A 207 -2.66 9.92 8.14
N LEU A 208 -1.34 10.05 8.22
CA LEU A 208 -0.41 9.22 7.45
C LEU A 208 -0.41 7.77 7.94
N ILE A 209 -0.49 7.53 9.25
CA ILE A 209 -0.67 6.19 9.84
C ILE A 209 -1.96 5.57 9.31
N GLU A 210 -3.08 6.31 9.35
CA GLU A 210 -4.37 5.82 8.84
C GLU A 210 -4.30 5.51 7.34
N ALA A 211 -3.70 6.38 6.53
CA ALA A 211 -3.53 6.17 5.10
C ALA A 211 -2.68 4.92 4.79
N LEU A 212 -1.56 4.73 5.51
CA LEU A 212 -0.71 3.54 5.37
C LEU A 212 -1.46 2.26 5.79
N GLN A 213 -2.19 2.29 6.89
CA GLN A 213 -3.02 1.15 7.31
C GLN A 213 -4.04 0.80 6.24
N LYS A 214 -4.75 1.79 5.71
CA LYS A 214 -5.80 1.58 4.70
C LYS A 214 -5.26 1.03 3.38
N THR A 215 -4.04 1.37 3.00
CA THR A 215 -3.45 0.97 1.72
C THR A 215 -2.58 -0.28 1.79
N LEU A 216 -1.95 -0.54 2.93
CA LEU A 216 -1.04 -1.67 3.11
C LEU A 216 -1.71 -2.90 3.76
N THR A 217 -2.82 -2.74 4.49
CA THR A 217 -3.52 -3.90 5.06
C THR A 217 -4.34 -4.63 3.99
N CYS A 218 -4.64 -5.90 4.26
CA CYS A 218 -5.52 -6.68 3.38
C CYS A 218 -6.95 -6.15 3.47
N PRO A 219 -7.65 -5.93 2.35
CA PRO A 219 -9.08 -5.68 2.40
C PRO A 219 -9.78 -6.89 3.02
N LEU A 220 -10.66 -6.66 3.98
CA LEU A 220 -11.51 -7.70 4.54
C LEU A 220 -12.40 -8.26 3.43
N PHE A 221 -12.73 -9.55 3.48
CA PHE A 221 -13.52 -10.23 2.44
C PHE A 221 -14.84 -9.53 2.09
N SER A 222 -15.44 -8.81 3.05
CA SER A 222 -16.66 -8.02 2.84
C SER A 222 -16.50 -6.88 1.85
N GLU A 223 -15.32 -6.26 1.79
CA GLU A 223 -15.05 -5.16 0.86
C GLU A 223 -14.71 -5.67 -0.56
N ARG A 224 -14.13 -6.88 -0.69
CA ARG A 224 -13.91 -7.50 -2.01
C ARG A 224 -15.23 -7.86 -2.70
N ALA A 225 -16.21 -8.35 -1.96
CA ALA A 225 -17.53 -8.70 -2.53
C ALA A 225 -18.30 -7.45 -3.02
N ALA A 226 -18.08 -6.29 -2.41
CA ALA A 226 -18.72 -5.04 -2.81
C ALA A 226 -18.13 -4.43 -4.09
N ARG A 227 -16.88 -4.75 -4.45
CA ARG A 227 -16.21 -4.24 -5.67
C ARG A 227 -16.43 -5.11 -6.92
N LEU A 228 -17.03 -6.29 -6.76
CA LEU A 228 -17.34 -7.24 -7.85
C LEU A 228 -18.80 -7.17 -8.31
N ARG A 229 -19.58 -6.24 -7.79
CA ARG A 229 -20.94 -5.89 -8.22
C ARG A 229 -20.93 -4.50 -8.83
#